data_9ad658cf04e6475925a29f5b2ef6cbf5
#
_entry.id   9ad658cf04e6475925a29f5b2ef6cbf5
#
_cell.length_a   1.000
_cell.length_b   1.000
_cell.length_c   1.000
_cell.angle_alpha   90.00
_cell.angle_beta   90.00
_cell.angle_gamma   90.00
#
_symmetry.space_group_name_H-M   'P 1'
#
loop_
_entity.id
_entity.type
_entity.pdbx_description
1 polymer ?
#
loop_
_entity_poly.entity_id
_entity_poly.type
_entity_poly.pdbx_seq_one_letter_code
_entity_poly.pdbx_strand_id
1 'polypeptide(L)'
;MGYIESLREMVGNAPVILVRPSILILNKLGEMLLVRHVDHTWGVPGGFMELGESVEESARREVKEEIGIEIKKLELYGVFSGKELYTKLRNGHEYYNVVIGYICTEFEGELKPDGVEVLEAKFYKPTELPENTDLYLKSKIEENALHIAALLGKK
;
A
#
# COMPACT_ATOMS: atom_id res chain seq x y z
N MET A 1 -10.30 19.56 1.92
CA MET A 1 -9.15 19.27 2.81
C MET A 1 -9.29 17.88 3.40
N GLY A 2 -8.28 17.04 3.24
CA GLY A 2 -8.31 15.70 3.76
C GLY A 2 -8.08 15.64 5.28
N TYR A 3 -8.32 14.47 5.85
CA TYR A 3 -8.16 14.23 7.29
C TYR A 3 -6.74 14.56 7.78
N ILE A 4 -5.70 14.12 7.06
CA ILE A 4 -4.31 14.35 7.47
C ILE A 4 -4.00 15.84 7.55
N GLU A 5 -4.44 16.61 6.56
CA GLU A 5 -4.23 18.05 6.54
C GLU A 5 -4.92 18.75 7.72
N SER A 6 -6.17 18.37 7.99
CA SER A 6 -6.93 18.90 9.13
C SER A 6 -6.26 18.55 10.46
N LEU A 7 -5.79 17.30 10.59
CA LEU A 7 -5.08 16.84 11.78
C LEU A 7 -3.80 17.66 12.00
N ARG A 8 -3.03 17.90 10.94
CA ARG A 8 -1.78 18.66 11.03
C ARG A 8 -1.99 20.12 11.41
N GLU A 9 -3.10 20.70 11.00
CA GLU A 9 -3.46 22.05 11.46
C GLU A 9 -3.63 22.11 12.98
N MET A 10 -4.14 21.05 13.58
CA MET A 10 -4.36 20.98 15.03
C MET A 10 -3.11 20.61 15.82
N VAL A 11 -2.30 19.68 15.32
CA VAL A 11 -1.18 19.11 16.07
C VAL A 11 0.19 19.57 15.60
N GLY A 12 0.28 20.25 14.45
CA GLY A 12 1.56 20.68 13.89
C GLY A 12 2.42 19.47 13.51
N ASN A 13 3.68 19.50 13.98
CA ASN A 13 4.66 18.44 13.68
C ASN A 13 4.72 17.33 14.73
N ALA A 14 3.81 17.35 15.72
CA ALA A 14 3.81 16.31 16.76
C ALA A 14 3.64 14.92 16.11
N PRO A 15 4.34 13.89 16.65
CA PRO A 15 4.16 12.53 16.14
C PRO A 15 2.72 12.04 16.35
N VAL A 16 2.18 11.37 15.34
CA VAL A 16 0.82 10.83 15.36
C VAL A 16 0.82 9.39 14.89
N ILE A 17 -0.25 8.65 15.18
CA ILE A 17 -0.46 7.31 14.65
C ILE A 17 -1.46 7.43 13.50
N LEU A 18 -1.11 6.92 12.34
CA LEU A 18 -1.96 6.96 11.15
C LEU A 18 -2.21 5.56 10.64
N VAL A 19 -3.46 5.28 10.25
CA VAL A 19 -3.85 3.98 9.71
C VAL A 19 -3.88 4.07 8.18
N ARG A 20 -3.28 3.06 7.54
CA ARG A 20 -3.30 2.96 6.08
C ARG A 20 -3.46 1.52 5.60
N PRO A 21 -4.36 1.24 4.68
CA PRO A 21 -4.34 -0.04 3.97
C PRO A 21 -3.16 -0.09 2.99
N SER A 22 -2.62 -1.27 2.81
CA SER A 22 -1.62 -1.57 1.77
C SER A 22 -2.10 -2.82 1.06
N ILE A 23 -2.14 -2.79 -0.27
CA ILE A 23 -2.77 -3.85 -1.03
C ILE A 23 -1.76 -4.56 -1.92
N LEU A 24 -1.59 -5.85 -1.68
CA LEU A 24 -0.76 -6.71 -2.48
C LEU A 24 -1.63 -7.29 -3.58
N ILE A 25 -1.54 -6.74 -4.79
CA ILE A 25 -2.32 -7.18 -5.93
C ILE A 25 -1.52 -8.22 -6.71
N LEU A 26 -2.08 -9.42 -6.86
CA LEU A 26 -1.42 -10.54 -7.52
C LEU A 26 -2.18 -10.94 -8.77
N ASN A 27 -1.45 -11.14 -9.87
CA ASN A 27 -2.03 -11.67 -11.10
C ASN A 27 -2.01 -13.20 -11.09
N LYS A 28 -2.53 -13.82 -12.15
CA LYS A 28 -2.61 -15.28 -12.26
C LYS A 28 -1.26 -15.98 -12.31
N LEU A 29 -0.20 -15.24 -12.64
CA LEU A 29 1.16 -15.78 -12.68
C LEU A 29 1.87 -15.68 -11.33
N GLY A 30 1.19 -15.14 -10.31
CA GLY A 30 1.78 -14.92 -8.99
C GLY A 30 2.70 -13.71 -8.91
N GLU A 31 2.66 -12.85 -9.91
CA GLU A 31 3.41 -11.61 -9.91
C GLU A 31 2.67 -10.54 -9.12
N MET A 32 3.42 -9.68 -8.45
CA MET A 32 2.90 -8.63 -7.58
C MET A 32 2.95 -7.29 -8.28
N LEU A 33 1.87 -6.52 -8.12
CA LEU A 33 1.83 -5.17 -8.64
C LEU A 33 2.58 -4.24 -7.69
N LEU A 34 3.61 -3.59 -8.22
CA LEU A 34 4.32 -2.53 -7.51
C LEU A 34 4.08 -1.20 -8.21
N VAL A 35 4.11 -0.13 -7.42
CA VAL A 35 3.99 1.23 -7.91
C VAL A 35 5.27 2.00 -7.59
N ARG A 36 5.70 2.87 -8.51
CA ARG A 36 6.86 3.72 -8.31
C ARG A 36 6.38 5.12 -7.90
N HIS A 37 6.81 5.54 -6.74
CA HIS A 37 6.47 6.83 -6.18
C HIS A 37 7.37 7.95 -6.75
N VAL A 38 7.04 9.21 -6.44
CA VAL A 38 7.78 10.38 -6.94
C VAL A 38 9.23 10.42 -6.47
N ASP A 39 9.55 9.77 -5.36
CA ASP A 39 10.93 9.65 -4.86
C ASP A 39 11.68 8.47 -5.50
N HIS A 40 11.07 7.82 -6.50
CA HIS A 40 11.59 6.67 -7.25
C HIS A 40 11.65 5.36 -6.46
N THR A 41 11.06 5.30 -5.26
CA THR A 41 10.94 4.03 -4.54
C THR A 41 9.74 3.24 -5.06
N TRP A 42 9.88 1.92 -5.04
CA TRP A 42 8.80 1.00 -5.40
C TRP A 42 8.15 0.45 -4.15
N GLY A 43 6.84 0.41 -4.15
CA GLY A 43 6.05 -0.12 -3.05
C GLY A 43 4.74 -0.67 -3.55
N VAL A 44 3.86 -1.03 -2.63
CA VAL A 44 2.51 -1.47 -2.98
C VAL A 44 1.54 -0.28 -2.93
N PRO A 45 0.45 -0.33 -3.71
CA PRO A 45 -0.55 0.74 -3.65
C PRO A 45 -1.21 0.79 -2.27
N GLY A 46 -1.66 1.97 -1.89
CA GLY A 46 -2.32 2.22 -0.62
C GLY A 46 -2.22 3.69 -0.25
N GLY A 47 -2.76 4.04 0.89
CA GLY A 47 -2.73 5.41 1.38
C GLY A 47 -3.50 5.53 2.67
N PHE A 48 -3.52 6.72 3.24
CA PHE A 48 -4.15 6.95 4.53
C PHE A 48 -5.66 6.99 4.44
N MET A 49 -6.31 6.48 5.50
CA MET A 49 -7.76 6.51 5.62
C MET A 49 -8.28 7.94 5.76
N GLU A 50 -9.45 8.18 5.21
CA GLU A 50 -10.23 9.38 5.45
C GLU A 50 -11.29 9.10 6.51
N LEU A 51 -11.78 10.14 7.17
CA LEU A 51 -12.84 10.00 8.18
C LEU A 51 -14.09 9.37 7.57
N GLY A 52 -14.65 8.42 8.28
CA GLY A 52 -15.89 7.76 7.87
C GLY A 52 -15.72 6.60 6.90
N GLU A 53 -14.50 6.35 6.42
CA GLU A 53 -14.22 5.18 5.57
C GLU A 53 -13.95 3.94 6.41
N SER A 54 -14.44 2.79 5.95
CA SER A 54 -13.89 1.51 6.42
C SER A 54 -12.51 1.32 5.79
N VAL A 55 -11.72 0.40 6.33
CA VAL A 55 -10.39 0.13 5.76
C VAL A 55 -10.51 -0.41 4.33
N GLU A 56 -11.50 -1.27 4.06
CA GLU A 56 -11.76 -1.80 2.72
C GLU A 56 -12.17 -0.70 1.73
N GLU A 57 -13.02 0.24 2.17
CA GLU A 57 -13.41 1.38 1.33
C GLU A 57 -12.20 2.24 0.98
N SER A 58 -11.34 2.49 1.98
CA SER A 58 -10.10 3.24 1.79
C SER A 58 -9.17 2.53 0.80
N ALA A 59 -9.01 1.22 0.95
CA ALA A 59 -8.17 0.42 0.05
C ALA A 59 -8.67 0.51 -1.40
N ARG A 60 -9.97 0.37 -1.62
CA ARG A 60 -10.57 0.44 -2.96
C ARG A 60 -10.42 1.83 -3.57
N ARG A 61 -10.64 2.86 -2.77
CA ARG A 61 -10.51 4.25 -3.21
C ARG A 61 -9.07 4.57 -3.63
N GLU A 62 -8.12 4.24 -2.76
CA GLU A 62 -6.70 4.52 -3.02
C GLU A 62 -6.19 3.82 -4.28
N VAL A 63 -6.53 2.55 -4.47
CA VAL A 63 -6.12 1.79 -5.65
C VAL A 63 -6.75 2.39 -6.91
N LYS A 64 -8.02 2.75 -6.85
CA LYS A 64 -8.70 3.38 -8.00
C LYS A 64 -8.08 4.72 -8.36
N GLU A 65 -7.80 5.56 -7.36
CA GLU A 65 -7.19 6.88 -7.58
C GLU A 65 -5.76 6.77 -8.12
N GLU A 66 -4.94 5.90 -7.55
CA GLU A 66 -3.53 5.79 -7.89
C GLU A 66 -3.28 5.10 -9.24
N ILE A 67 -4.01 4.03 -9.54
CA ILE A 67 -3.69 3.18 -10.69
C ILE A 67 -4.89 2.75 -11.55
N GLY A 68 -6.09 3.22 -11.25
CA GLY A 68 -7.27 2.98 -12.09
C GLY A 68 -7.90 1.59 -12.01
N ILE A 69 -7.44 0.75 -11.10
CA ILE A 69 -7.90 -0.63 -10.96
C ILE A 69 -9.10 -0.69 -10.01
N GLU A 70 -10.11 -1.51 -10.35
CA GLU A 70 -11.23 -1.83 -9.46
C GLU A 70 -10.98 -3.17 -8.78
N ILE A 71 -10.91 -3.14 -7.45
CA ILE A 71 -10.73 -4.34 -6.64
C ILE A 71 -12.06 -5.05 -6.48
N LYS A 72 -12.08 -6.36 -6.73
CA LYS A 72 -13.27 -7.19 -6.55
C LYS A 72 -13.31 -7.86 -5.19
N LYS A 73 -12.17 -8.31 -4.69
CA LYS A 73 -12.10 -9.04 -3.42
C LYS A 73 -10.82 -8.68 -2.68
N LEU A 74 -10.96 -8.49 -1.37
CA LEU A 74 -9.83 -8.24 -0.47
C LEU A 74 -9.77 -9.34 0.58
N GLU A 75 -8.57 -9.85 0.85
CA GLU A 75 -8.32 -10.76 1.95
C GLU A 75 -7.28 -10.15 2.88
N LEU A 76 -7.61 -10.06 4.15
CA LEU A 76 -6.68 -9.56 5.16
C LEU A 76 -5.56 -10.57 5.36
N TYR A 77 -4.29 -10.12 5.29
CA TYR A 77 -3.18 -11.02 5.57
C TYR A 77 -2.36 -10.59 6.79
N GLY A 78 -2.53 -9.38 7.28
CA GLY A 78 -1.85 -8.97 8.50
C GLY A 78 -2.06 -7.52 8.85
N VAL A 79 -1.71 -7.20 10.11
CA VAL A 79 -1.67 -5.83 10.61
C VAL A 79 -0.25 -5.60 11.11
N PHE A 80 0.38 -4.55 10.62
CA PHE A 80 1.79 -4.26 10.90
C PHE A 80 1.90 -2.89 11.56
N SER A 81 2.69 -2.81 12.63
CA SER A 81 2.85 -1.57 13.37
C SER A 81 4.16 -1.60 14.15
N GLY A 82 4.45 -0.52 14.84
CA GLY A 82 5.60 -0.43 15.70
C GLY A 82 6.64 0.55 15.18
N LYS A 83 7.77 0.62 15.87
CA LYS A 83 8.82 1.61 15.59
C LYS A 83 9.49 1.45 14.23
N GLU A 84 9.45 0.27 13.62
CA GLU A 84 9.98 0.04 12.28
C GLU A 84 9.17 0.79 11.21
N LEU A 85 7.93 1.16 11.53
CA LEU A 85 7.04 1.90 10.64
C LEU A 85 6.97 3.39 10.96
N TYR A 86 7.93 3.88 11.72
CA TYR A 86 8.11 5.31 11.94
C TYR A 86 8.59 5.99 10.66
N THR A 87 8.01 7.14 10.36
CA THR A 87 8.39 7.96 9.21
C THR A 87 8.51 9.42 9.62
N LYS A 88 9.53 10.07 9.15
CA LYS A 88 9.71 11.51 9.28
C LYS A 88 9.84 12.11 7.88
N LEU A 89 8.94 13.02 7.54
CA LEU A 89 8.94 13.69 6.26
C LEU A 89 9.86 14.92 6.28
N ARG A 90 10.25 15.39 5.11
CA ARG A 90 11.10 16.59 4.98
C ARG A 90 10.50 17.84 5.59
N ASN A 91 9.17 17.95 5.60
CA ASN A 91 8.45 19.07 6.20
C ASN A 91 8.41 19.01 7.74
N GLY A 92 9.00 17.98 8.35
CA GLY A 92 9.05 17.81 9.80
C GLY A 92 7.91 17.00 10.38
N HIS A 93 6.94 16.57 9.58
CA HIS A 93 5.85 15.72 10.05
C HIS A 93 6.37 14.33 10.40
N GLU A 94 5.97 13.82 11.57
CA GLU A 94 6.36 12.51 12.04
C GLU A 94 5.11 11.66 12.26
N TYR A 95 5.19 10.40 11.89
CA TYR A 95 4.08 9.48 12.15
C TYR A 95 4.55 8.03 12.26
N TYR A 96 3.73 7.27 12.97
CA TYR A 96 3.87 5.81 13.07
C TYR A 96 2.72 5.21 12.27
N ASN A 97 3.02 4.41 11.27
CA ASN A 97 2.00 3.75 10.46
C ASN A 97 1.44 2.54 11.17
N VAL A 98 0.12 2.39 11.11
CA VAL A 98 -0.54 1.11 11.35
C VAL A 98 -0.99 0.65 9.97
N VAL A 99 -0.32 -0.36 9.43
CA VAL A 99 -0.58 -0.87 8.08
C VAL A 99 -1.52 -2.06 8.14
N ILE A 100 -2.63 -1.96 7.43
CA ILE A 100 -3.58 -3.06 7.29
C ILE A 100 -3.29 -3.71 5.93
N GLY A 101 -2.67 -4.88 5.95
CA GLY A 101 -2.24 -5.55 4.72
C GLY A 101 -3.33 -6.43 4.13
N TYR A 102 -3.70 -6.15 2.88
CA TYR A 102 -4.65 -6.94 2.11
C TYR A 102 -4.00 -7.58 0.92
N ILE A 103 -4.53 -8.73 0.51
CA ILE A 103 -4.17 -9.39 -0.74
C ILE A 103 -5.39 -9.34 -1.65
N CYS A 104 -5.18 -8.98 -2.91
CA CYS A 104 -6.20 -8.93 -3.94
C CYS A 104 -5.77 -9.78 -5.12
N THR A 105 -6.56 -10.79 -5.47
CA THR A 105 -6.30 -11.65 -6.63
C THR A 105 -7.38 -11.50 -7.71
N GLU A 106 -8.45 -10.75 -7.42
CA GLU A 106 -9.54 -10.50 -8.35
C GLU A 106 -9.74 -8.99 -8.51
N PHE A 107 -9.47 -8.48 -9.70
CA PHE A 107 -9.56 -7.05 -10.00
C PHE A 107 -9.92 -6.86 -11.48
N GLU A 108 -10.37 -5.65 -11.83
CA GLU A 108 -10.72 -5.26 -13.19
C GLU A 108 -10.08 -3.92 -13.55
N GLY A 109 -9.96 -3.67 -14.83
CA GLY A 109 -9.48 -2.40 -15.37
C GLY A 109 -8.05 -2.47 -15.89
N GLU A 110 -7.63 -1.40 -16.52
CA GLU A 110 -6.29 -1.26 -17.05
C GLU A 110 -5.44 -0.42 -16.10
N LEU A 111 -4.18 -0.78 -15.96
CA LEU A 111 -3.24 -0.01 -15.16
C LEU A 111 -3.07 1.39 -15.75
N LYS A 112 -3.41 2.39 -14.96
CA LYS A 112 -3.30 3.79 -15.36
C LYS A 112 -2.81 4.61 -14.18
N PRO A 113 -1.48 4.73 -14.02
CA PRO A 113 -0.90 5.57 -12.95
C PRO A 113 -1.41 7.00 -13.05
N ASP A 114 -1.66 7.63 -11.89
CA ASP A 114 -2.18 8.99 -11.86
C ASP A 114 -1.18 10.06 -12.32
N GLY A 115 0.11 9.72 -12.34
CA GLY A 115 1.17 10.63 -12.76
C GLY A 115 1.54 11.70 -11.74
N VAL A 116 0.89 11.70 -10.60
CA VAL A 116 1.10 12.68 -9.52
C VAL A 116 1.76 12.03 -8.31
N GLU A 117 1.10 11.06 -7.70
CA GLU A 117 1.64 10.29 -6.57
C GLU A 117 2.34 9.02 -7.04
N VAL A 118 1.83 8.42 -8.11
CA VAL A 118 2.35 7.19 -8.69
C VAL A 118 2.75 7.45 -10.14
N LEU A 119 4.03 7.27 -10.43
CA LEU A 119 4.59 7.53 -11.76
C LEU A 119 4.50 6.31 -12.69
N GLU A 120 4.53 5.12 -12.11
CA GLU A 120 4.57 3.86 -12.87
C GLU A 120 3.95 2.75 -12.04
N ALA A 121 3.34 1.78 -12.70
CA ALA A 121 2.80 0.58 -12.07
C ALA A 121 3.15 -0.63 -12.93
N LYS A 122 3.68 -1.67 -12.32
CA LYS A 122 4.14 -2.85 -13.06
C LYS A 122 4.12 -4.09 -12.17
N PHE A 123 3.85 -5.25 -12.79
CA PHE A 123 3.92 -6.54 -12.10
C PHE A 123 5.34 -7.07 -12.08
N TYR A 124 5.75 -7.59 -10.92
CA TYR A 124 7.08 -8.18 -10.70
C TYR A 124 6.93 -9.54 -10.03
N LYS A 125 7.82 -10.45 -10.35
CA LYS A 125 7.94 -11.69 -9.59
C LYS A 125 8.47 -11.37 -8.20
N PRO A 126 7.96 -12.01 -7.13
CA PRO A 126 8.47 -11.76 -5.77
C PRO A 126 9.97 -11.98 -5.61
N THR A 127 10.56 -12.80 -6.48
CA THR A 127 12.02 -13.08 -6.49
C THR A 127 12.82 -12.12 -7.33
N GLU A 128 12.17 -11.24 -8.09
CA GLU A 128 12.82 -10.30 -9.01
C GLU A 128 12.34 -8.87 -8.80
N LEU A 129 12.31 -8.42 -7.55
CA LEU A 129 11.86 -7.08 -7.19
C LEU A 129 12.89 -6.02 -7.65
N PRO A 130 12.43 -4.81 -8.04
CA PRO A 130 13.36 -3.74 -8.40
C PRO A 130 14.26 -3.33 -7.22
N GLU A 131 15.45 -2.79 -7.54
CA GLU A 131 16.44 -2.41 -6.52
C GLU A 131 15.91 -1.44 -5.47
N ASN A 132 15.13 -0.46 -5.91
CA ASN A 132 14.60 0.57 -5.01
C ASN A 132 13.28 0.18 -4.35
N THR A 133 13.03 -1.10 -4.16
CA THR A 133 11.85 -1.57 -3.44
C THR A 133 12.01 -1.31 -1.95
N ASP A 134 10.96 -0.83 -1.31
CA ASP A 134 10.92 -0.59 0.11
C ASP A 134 11.40 -1.81 0.91
N LEU A 135 12.36 -1.62 1.81
CA LEU A 135 12.97 -2.71 2.57
C LEU A 135 12.01 -3.43 3.50
N TYR A 136 11.11 -2.68 4.12
CA TYR A 136 10.09 -3.28 4.99
C TYR A 136 9.16 -4.17 4.18
N LEU A 137 8.74 -3.70 3.01
CA LEU A 137 7.92 -4.48 2.09
C LEU A 137 8.63 -5.78 1.70
N LYS A 138 9.91 -5.71 1.33
CA LYS A 138 10.69 -6.92 0.97
C LYS A 138 10.68 -7.94 2.10
N SER A 139 10.94 -7.50 3.34
CA SER A 139 10.96 -8.41 4.48
C SER A 139 9.59 -9.04 4.74
N LYS A 140 8.51 -8.30 4.58
CA LYS A 140 7.15 -8.81 4.79
C LYS A 140 6.73 -9.79 3.71
N ILE A 141 7.16 -9.58 2.48
CA ILE A 141 6.92 -10.53 1.39
C ILE A 141 7.61 -11.86 1.72
N GLU A 142 8.87 -11.82 2.15
CA GLU A 142 9.61 -13.01 2.53
C GLU A 142 8.97 -13.75 3.71
N GLU A 143 8.59 -13.03 4.77
CA GLU A 143 7.93 -13.61 5.94
C GLU A 143 6.60 -14.27 5.61
N ASN A 144 5.88 -13.74 4.64
CA ASN A 144 4.52 -14.20 4.30
C ASN A 144 4.47 -15.03 3.01
N ALA A 145 5.61 -15.44 2.48
CA ALA A 145 5.69 -16.16 1.22
C ALA A 145 4.80 -17.41 1.16
N LEU A 146 4.79 -18.21 2.23
CA LEU A 146 3.98 -19.43 2.30
C LEU A 146 2.48 -19.11 2.33
N HIS A 147 2.09 -18.08 3.06
CA HIS A 147 0.71 -17.63 3.13
C HIS A 147 0.21 -17.13 1.77
N ILE A 148 1.02 -16.32 1.11
CA ILE A 148 0.73 -15.80 -0.22
C ILE A 148 0.58 -16.95 -1.22
N ALA A 149 1.50 -17.89 -1.20
CA ALA A 149 1.45 -19.08 -2.07
C ALA A 149 0.20 -19.92 -1.82
N ALA A 150 -0.20 -20.07 -0.56
CA ALA A 150 -1.42 -20.80 -0.19
C ALA A 150 -2.68 -20.13 -0.74
N LEU A 151 -2.75 -18.81 -0.70
CA LEU A 151 -3.88 -18.06 -1.25
C LEU A 151 -3.96 -18.21 -2.78
N LEU A 152 -2.83 -18.17 -3.46
CA LEU A 152 -2.78 -18.40 -4.91
C LEU A 152 -3.20 -19.81 -5.29
N GLY A 153 -2.82 -20.81 -4.47
CA GLY A 153 -3.16 -22.21 -4.69
C GLY A 153 -4.63 -22.56 -4.49
N LYS A 154 -5.43 -21.66 -3.89
CA LYS A 154 -6.86 -21.87 -3.68
C LYS A 154 -7.72 -21.49 -4.88
N LYS A 155 -7.12 -21.07 -5.94
CA LYS A 155 -7.85 -20.64 -7.15
C LYS A 155 -8.11 -21.77 -8.12
#